data_fdfcf38b4e187017aa71df0fae5b6dab
#
_entry.id   fdfcf38b4e187017aa71df0fae5b6dab
#
_cell.length_a   1.000
_cell.length_b   1.000
_cell.length_c   1.000
_cell.angle_alpha   90.00
_cell.angle_beta   90.00
_cell.angle_gamma   90.00
#
_symmetry.space_group_name_H-M   'P 1'
#
loop_
_entity.id
_entity.type
_entity.pdbx_description
1 polymer ?
#
loop_
_entity_poly.entity_id
_entity_poly.type
_entity_poly.pdbx_seq_one_letter_code
_entity_poly.pdbx_strand_id
1 'polypeptide(L)'
;ELVEAVVRAQIERVLGEQAPFLDDLRTMRGFERWRDAIVVGVRGWRGAHGCPMGSLAGEIAGRCETARENLQRGFSVWQHWFRLGLERMQDSGELRPAAAPDELAVGLMAAVQGGYLLVKTTRDERSMAIALDMALDSIRVALSAAE
;
A
#
# COMPACT_ATOMS: atom_id res chain seq x y z
N GLU A 1 -3.64 23.07 -14.51
CA GLU A 1 -4.59 22.32 -15.36
C GLU A 1 -3.97 21.02 -15.91
N LEU A 2 -2.85 21.08 -16.68
CA LEU A 2 -2.20 19.87 -17.19
C LEU A 2 -1.65 18.97 -16.07
N VAL A 3 -0.95 19.54 -15.10
CA VAL A 3 -0.38 18.82 -13.94
C VAL A 3 -1.49 18.12 -13.14
N GLU A 4 -2.60 18.80 -12.92
CA GLU A 4 -3.75 18.23 -12.20
C GLU A 4 -4.38 17.05 -12.95
N ALA A 5 -4.49 17.15 -14.28
CA ALA A 5 -4.99 16.05 -15.10
C ALA A 5 -4.08 14.83 -15.05
N VAL A 6 -2.75 15.04 -15.11
CA VAL A 6 -1.76 13.96 -14.97
C VAL A 6 -1.84 13.31 -13.60
N VAL A 7 -1.88 14.10 -12.52
CA VAL A 7 -2.02 13.58 -11.15
C VAL A 7 -3.26 12.71 -11.01
N ARG A 8 -4.40 13.21 -11.49
CA ARG A 8 -5.68 12.48 -11.43
C ARG A 8 -5.60 11.15 -12.18
N ALA A 9 -5.08 11.17 -13.42
CA ALA A 9 -4.95 9.97 -14.23
C ALA A 9 -4.05 8.90 -13.55
N GLN A 10 -2.98 9.32 -12.90
CA GLN A 10 -2.09 8.39 -12.19
C GLN A 10 -2.74 7.83 -10.91
N ILE A 11 -3.52 8.64 -10.19
CA ILE A 11 -4.28 8.18 -9.04
C ILE A 11 -5.31 7.12 -9.48
N GLU A 12 -6.11 7.42 -10.49
CA GLU A 12 -7.12 6.49 -11.03
C GLU A 12 -6.49 5.17 -11.50
N ARG A 13 -5.34 5.25 -12.16
CA ARG A 13 -4.60 4.07 -12.59
C ARG A 13 -4.16 3.21 -11.41
N VAL A 14 -3.47 3.78 -10.42
CA VAL A 14 -2.96 3.04 -9.25
C VAL A 14 -4.11 2.41 -8.46
N LEU A 15 -5.16 3.18 -8.18
CA LEU A 15 -6.32 2.66 -7.46
C LEU A 15 -7.04 1.57 -8.25
N GLY A 16 -7.13 1.71 -9.58
CA GLY A 16 -7.69 0.69 -10.47
C GLY A 16 -6.89 -0.62 -10.45
N GLU A 17 -5.56 -0.55 -10.36
CA GLU A 17 -4.68 -1.72 -10.23
C GLU A 17 -4.84 -2.42 -8.86
N GLN A 18 -5.18 -1.67 -7.81
CA GLN A 18 -5.37 -2.21 -6.46
C GLN A 18 -6.79 -2.74 -6.20
N ALA A 19 -7.79 -2.22 -6.90
CA ALA A 19 -9.20 -2.57 -6.70
C ALA A 19 -9.49 -4.09 -6.70
N PRO A 20 -8.87 -4.93 -7.56
CA PRO A 20 -9.12 -6.38 -7.58
C PRO A 20 -8.76 -7.10 -6.27
N PHE A 21 -7.90 -6.54 -5.43
CA PHE A 21 -7.51 -7.15 -4.15
C PHE A 21 -8.45 -6.83 -3.00
N LEU A 22 -9.34 -5.85 -3.13
CA LEU A 22 -10.20 -5.33 -2.06
C LEU A 22 -11.02 -6.40 -1.36
N ASP A 23 -11.59 -7.34 -2.12
CA ASP A 23 -12.43 -8.40 -1.56
C ASP A 23 -11.61 -9.45 -0.80
N ASP A 24 -10.34 -9.58 -1.13
CA ASP A 24 -9.41 -10.50 -0.48
C ASP A 24 -8.78 -9.93 0.80
N LEU A 25 -8.67 -8.61 0.91
CA LEU A 25 -8.10 -7.90 2.06
C LEU A 25 -9.05 -7.94 3.28
N ARG A 26 -9.45 -9.13 3.69
CA ARG A 26 -10.29 -9.39 4.88
C ARG A 26 -9.76 -10.53 5.75
N THR A 27 -8.63 -11.13 5.35
CA THR A 27 -7.94 -12.19 6.07
C THR A 27 -6.44 -12.00 5.96
N MET A 28 -5.67 -12.56 6.88
CA MET A 28 -4.21 -12.57 6.79
C MET A 28 -3.74 -13.13 5.46
N ARG A 29 -4.35 -14.22 5.01
CA ARG A 29 -4.04 -14.85 3.72
C ARG A 29 -4.32 -13.93 2.53
N GLY A 30 -5.34 -13.09 2.61
CA GLY A 30 -5.64 -12.07 1.59
C GLY A 30 -4.53 -11.02 1.51
N PHE A 31 -4.02 -10.55 2.63
CA PHE A 31 -2.88 -9.65 2.68
C PHE A 31 -1.59 -10.30 2.14
N GLU A 32 -1.36 -11.58 2.42
CA GLU A 32 -0.24 -12.34 1.86
C GLU A 32 -0.33 -12.45 0.32
N ARG A 33 -1.50 -12.76 -0.24
CA ARG A 33 -1.70 -12.77 -1.69
C ARG A 33 -1.49 -11.40 -2.32
N TRP A 34 -1.97 -10.34 -1.69
CA TRP A 34 -1.69 -8.97 -2.14
C TRP A 34 -0.19 -8.68 -2.15
N ARG A 35 0.51 -9.01 -1.07
CA ARG A 35 1.98 -8.89 -0.98
C ARG A 35 2.67 -9.62 -2.13
N ASP A 36 2.30 -10.85 -2.39
CA ASP A 36 2.90 -11.66 -3.46
C ASP A 36 2.66 -11.05 -4.84
N ALA A 37 1.47 -10.52 -5.09
CA ALA A 37 1.16 -9.82 -6.34
C ALA A 37 2.02 -8.56 -6.53
N ILE A 38 2.23 -7.78 -5.48
CA ILE A 38 3.12 -6.60 -5.52
C ILE A 38 4.56 -7.02 -5.85
N VAL A 39 5.09 -8.03 -5.17
CA VAL A 39 6.45 -8.52 -5.41
C VAL A 39 6.63 -9.08 -6.81
N VAL A 40 5.66 -9.85 -7.32
CA VAL A 40 5.66 -10.35 -8.70
C VAL A 40 5.64 -9.19 -9.71
N GLY A 41 4.82 -8.17 -9.49
CA GLY A 41 4.76 -6.98 -10.32
C GLY A 41 6.10 -6.25 -10.39
N VAL A 42 6.74 -6.05 -9.25
CA VAL A 42 8.06 -5.41 -9.16
C VAL A 42 9.13 -6.20 -9.92
N ARG A 43 9.12 -7.51 -9.84
CA ARG A 43 10.03 -8.40 -10.61
C ARG A 43 9.83 -8.24 -12.12
N GLY A 44 8.59 -8.22 -12.58
CA GLY A 44 8.25 -8.09 -14.00
C GLY A 44 8.82 -6.82 -14.62
N TRP A 45 8.95 -5.75 -13.85
CA TRP A 45 9.48 -4.45 -14.31
C TRP A 45 10.95 -4.22 -13.96
N ARG A 46 11.61 -5.18 -13.32
CA ARG A 46 12.99 -5.05 -12.83
C ARG A 46 13.22 -3.76 -12.02
N GLY A 47 12.20 -3.33 -11.28
CA GLY A 47 12.24 -2.09 -10.51
C GLY A 47 12.33 -0.81 -11.34
N ALA A 48 12.12 -0.86 -12.66
CA ALA A 48 12.21 0.32 -13.53
C ALA A 48 11.15 1.39 -13.22
N HIS A 49 10.01 0.96 -12.70
CA HIS A 49 8.89 1.84 -12.37
C HIS A 49 8.62 1.78 -10.87
N GLY A 50 8.59 2.93 -10.20
CA GLY A 50 8.07 3.07 -8.85
C GLY A 50 6.55 3.16 -8.84
N CYS A 51 5.97 3.45 -7.68
CA CYS A 51 4.57 3.86 -7.62
C CYS A 51 4.41 5.23 -8.29
N PRO A 52 3.56 5.37 -9.32
CA PRO A 52 3.35 6.67 -9.98
C PRO A 52 2.91 7.77 -9.02
N MET A 53 2.05 7.47 -8.04
CA MET A 53 1.63 8.41 -7.02
C MET A 53 2.78 8.82 -6.11
N GLY A 54 3.62 7.86 -5.68
CA GLY A 54 4.80 8.11 -4.84
C GLY A 54 5.85 8.96 -5.56
N SER A 55 6.08 8.70 -6.85
CA SER A 55 6.99 9.50 -7.67
C SER A 55 6.50 10.95 -7.79
N LEU A 56 5.22 11.15 -8.11
CA LEU A 56 4.62 12.48 -8.19
C LEU A 56 4.64 13.21 -6.84
N ALA A 57 4.40 12.51 -5.74
CA ALA A 57 4.49 13.11 -4.40
C ALA A 57 5.88 13.65 -4.12
N GLY A 58 6.93 12.90 -4.46
CA GLY A 58 8.32 13.35 -4.31
C GLY A 58 8.71 14.53 -5.20
N GLU A 59 8.12 14.62 -6.40
CA GLU A 59 8.50 15.64 -7.39
C GLU A 59 7.72 16.95 -7.22
N ILE A 60 6.43 16.90 -6.95
CA ILE A 60 5.54 18.06 -7.08
C ILE A 60 4.78 18.46 -5.81
N ALA A 61 4.65 17.59 -4.79
CA ALA A 61 3.86 17.91 -3.61
C ALA A 61 4.37 19.14 -2.84
N GLY A 62 5.68 19.35 -2.83
CA GLY A 62 6.31 20.53 -2.20
C GLY A 62 6.18 21.82 -3.02
N ARG A 63 5.67 21.78 -4.25
CA ARG A 63 5.64 22.91 -5.18
C ARG A 63 4.23 23.30 -5.63
N CYS A 64 3.27 22.39 -5.49
CA CYS A 64 1.90 22.58 -5.95
C CYS A 64 0.92 22.03 -4.92
N GLU A 65 0.25 22.92 -4.18
CA GLU A 65 -0.67 22.55 -3.11
C GLU A 65 -1.85 21.72 -3.63
N THR A 66 -2.44 22.09 -4.74
CA THR A 66 -3.54 21.31 -5.34
C THR A 66 -3.12 19.89 -5.70
N ALA A 67 -1.90 19.72 -6.24
CA ALA A 67 -1.34 18.41 -6.52
C ALA A 67 -1.12 17.59 -5.24
N ARG A 68 -0.56 18.23 -4.20
CA ARG A 68 -0.36 17.62 -2.87
C ARG A 68 -1.68 17.12 -2.29
N GLU A 69 -2.73 17.94 -2.31
CA GLU A 69 -4.06 17.57 -1.81
C GLU A 69 -4.69 16.42 -2.59
N ASN A 70 -4.55 16.42 -3.92
CA ASN A 70 -5.05 15.33 -4.76
C ASN A 70 -4.32 14.02 -4.47
N LEU A 71 -3.00 14.05 -4.34
CA LEU A 71 -2.19 12.89 -3.97
C LEU A 71 -2.53 12.38 -2.56
N GLN A 72 -2.70 13.29 -1.61
CA GLN A 72 -3.15 12.94 -0.26
C GLN A 72 -4.49 12.19 -0.30
N ARG A 73 -5.47 12.67 -1.07
CA ARG A 73 -6.75 11.98 -1.24
C ARG A 73 -6.59 10.59 -1.85
N GLY A 74 -5.75 10.45 -2.88
CA GLY A 74 -5.48 9.15 -3.51
C GLY A 74 -4.84 8.15 -2.54
N PHE A 75 -3.82 8.57 -1.79
CA PHE A 75 -3.22 7.73 -0.75
C PHE A 75 -4.20 7.40 0.37
N SER A 76 -5.05 8.35 0.77
CA SER A 76 -6.08 8.12 1.80
C SER A 76 -7.09 7.06 1.37
N VAL A 77 -7.48 7.03 0.09
CA VAL A 77 -8.37 5.97 -0.44
C VAL A 77 -7.69 4.61 -0.35
N TRP A 78 -6.46 4.47 -0.83
CA TRP A 78 -5.74 3.20 -0.79
C TRP A 78 -5.50 2.73 0.65
N GLN A 79 -5.06 3.63 1.53
CA GLN A 79 -4.87 3.34 2.95
C GLN A 79 -6.19 2.94 3.65
N HIS A 80 -7.30 3.60 3.28
CA HIS A 80 -8.63 3.22 3.77
C HIS A 80 -8.99 1.78 3.41
N TRP A 81 -8.62 1.30 2.23
CA TRP A 81 -8.86 -0.08 1.84
C TRP A 81 -8.10 -1.07 2.74
N PHE A 82 -6.85 -0.78 3.09
CA PHE A 82 -6.14 -1.59 4.08
C PHE A 82 -6.82 -1.56 5.44
N ARG A 83 -7.18 -0.38 5.91
CA ARG A 83 -7.89 -0.22 7.18
C ARG A 83 -9.20 -1.01 7.21
N LEU A 84 -10.01 -0.89 6.18
CA LEU A 84 -11.28 -1.62 6.08
C LEU A 84 -11.08 -3.14 6.10
N GLY A 85 -10.04 -3.64 5.44
CA GLY A 85 -9.67 -5.05 5.49
C GLY A 85 -9.30 -5.51 6.91
N LEU A 86 -8.50 -4.73 7.61
CA LEU A 86 -8.09 -5.00 8.99
C LEU A 86 -9.26 -4.91 9.97
N GLU A 87 -10.18 -3.96 9.81
CA GLU A 87 -11.41 -3.87 10.57
C GLU A 87 -12.29 -5.13 10.38
N ARG A 88 -12.38 -5.64 9.14
CA ARG A 88 -13.09 -6.90 8.86
C ARG A 88 -12.44 -8.11 9.53
N MET A 89 -11.10 -8.14 9.60
CA MET A 89 -10.40 -9.17 10.38
C MET A 89 -10.69 -9.05 11.89
N GLN A 90 -10.83 -7.83 12.40
CA GLN A 90 -11.25 -7.58 13.79
C GLN A 90 -12.68 -8.08 14.05
N ASP A 91 -13.61 -7.74 13.15
CA ASP A 91 -15.01 -8.13 13.23
C ASP A 91 -15.19 -9.65 13.17
N SER A 92 -14.35 -10.35 12.41
CA SER A 92 -14.34 -11.82 12.31
C SER A 92 -13.61 -12.51 13.47
N GLY A 93 -12.93 -11.76 14.34
CA GLY A 93 -12.13 -12.29 15.44
C GLY A 93 -10.73 -12.77 15.05
N GLU A 94 -10.31 -12.65 13.80
CA GLU A 94 -8.95 -13.00 13.36
C GLU A 94 -7.91 -12.01 13.91
N LEU A 95 -8.23 -10.72 13.94
CA LEU A 95 -7.40 -9.69 14.55
C LEU A 95 -7.89 -9.36 15.95
N ARG A 96 -6.97 -9.17 16.90
CA ARG A 96 -7.32 -8.87 18.32
C ARG A 96 -8.10 -7.56 18.42
N PRO A 97 -9.07 -7.44 19.36
CA PRO A 97 -9.81 -6.20 19.58
C PRO A 97 -8.91 -5.01 19.94
N ALA A 98 -7.76 -5.26 20.59
CA ALA A 98 -6.79 -4.22 20.96
C ALA A 98 -5.86 -3.79 19.82
N ALA A 99 -5.92 -4.43 18.65
CA ALA A 99 -5.15 -4.00 17.49
C ALA A 99 -5.65 -2.65 16.98
N ALA A 100 -4.75 -1.89 16.33
CA ALA A 100 -5.03 -0.58 15.77
C ALA A 100 -5.03 -0.63 14.23
N PRO A 101 -6.17 -0.90 13.57
CA PRO A 101 -6.24 -1.01 12.11
C PRO A 101 -5.71 0.23 11.38
N ASP A 102 -5.92 1.43 11.93
CA ASP A 102 -5.43 2.67 11.35
C ASP A 102 -3.90 2.72 11.31
N GLU A 103 -3.22 2.36 12.40
CA GLU A 103 -1.76 2.35 12.48
C GLU A 103 -1.16 1.27 11.58
N LEU A 104 -1.75 0.08 11.55
CA LEU A 104 -1.33 -1.01 10.68
C LEU A 104 -1.49 -0.63 9.20
N ALA A 105 -2.56 0.07 8.83
CA ALA A 105 -2.78 0.56 7.47
C ALA A 105 -1.74 1.61 7.07
N VAL A 106 -1.37 2.53 7.96
CA VAL A 106 -0.27 3.49 7.73
C VAL A 106 1.05 2.75 7.53
N GLY A 107 1.34 1.76 8.36
CA GLY A 107 2.54 0.94 8.25
C GLY A 107 2.63 0.21 6.92
N LEU A 108 1.54 -0.40 6.45
CA LEU A 108 1.47 -1.04 5.12
C LEU A 108 1.71 -0.04 3.99
N MET A 109 1.09 1.13 4.05
CA MET A 109 1.28 2.18 3.05
C MET A 109 2.72 2.66 3.01
N ALA A 110 3.33 2.92 4.17
CA ALA A 110 4.73 3.34 4.27
C ALA A 110 5.68 2.25 3.73
N ALA A 111 5.42 0.97 4.06
CA ALA A 111 6.23 -0.16 3.59
C ALA A 111 6.18 -0.31 2.07
N VAL A 112 5.01 -0.26 1.45
CA VAL A 112 4.88 -0.40 0.00
C VAL A 112 5.51 0.78 -0.74
N GLN A 113 5.34 2.00 -0.25
CA GLN A 113 5.95 3.19 -0.86
C GLN A 113 7.47 3.19 -0.69
N GLY A 114 7.98 2.85 0.50
CA GLY A 114 9.41 2.69 0.75
C GLY A 114 10.02 1.56 -0.08
N GLY A 115 9.32 0.44 -0.21
CA GLY A 115 9.70 -0.68 -1.07
C GLY A 115 9.87 -0.26 -2.52
N TYR A 116 8.92 0.44 -3.10
CA TYR A 116 9.02 0.96 -4.48
C TYR A 116 10.20 1.91 -4.65
N LEU A 117 10.42 2.83 -3.70
CA LEU A 117 11.54 3.77 -3.75
C LEU A 117 12.89 3.03 -3.74
N LEU A 118 13.05 2.07 -2.83
CA LEU A 118 14.29 1.31 -2.71
C LEU A 118 14.56 0.43 -3.93
N VAL A 119 13.56 -0.30 -4.43
CA VAL A 119 13.72 -1.12 -5.64
C VAL A 119 14.10 -0.27 -6.84
N LYS A 120 13.46 0.90 -7.02
CA LYS A 120 13.77 1.82 -8.10
C LYS A 120 15.22 2.31 -8.06
N THR A 121 15.76 2.56 -6.88
CA THR A 121 17.11 3.12 -6.68
C THR A 121 18.20 2.06 -6.63
N THR A 122 17.95 0.93 -5.96
CA THR A 122 18.94 -0.14 -5.79
C THR A 122 18.90 -1.20 -6.90
N ARG A 123 17.80 -1.29 -7.63
CA ARG A 123 17.49 -2.37 -8.60
C ARG A 123 17.45 -3.76 -7.95
N ASP A 124 17.24 -3.81 -6.65
CA ASP A 124 17.08 -5.04 -5.87
C ASP A 124 15.61 -5.18 -5.41
N GLU A 125 14.90 -6.10 -6.02
CA GLU A 125 13.50 -6.39 -5.74
C GLU A 125 13.26 -6.96 -4.33
N ARG A 126 14.30 -7.50 -3.68
CA ARG A 126 14.22 -8.00 -2.30
C ARG A 126 13.82 -6.90 -1.32
N SER A 127 14.14 -5.64 -1.61
CA SER A 127 13.76 -4.51 -0.78
C SER A 127 12.23 -4.41 -0.58
N MET A 128 11.45 -4.65 -1.64
CA MET A 128 10.00 -4.70 -1.55
C MET A 128 9.51 -5.87 -0.70
N ALA A 129 10.03 -7.07 -0.96
CA ALA A 129 9.64 -8.26 -0.22
C ALA A 129 9.90 -8.09 1.28
N ILE A 130 11.11 -7.63 1.65
CA ILE A 130 11.50 -7.40 3.05
C ILE A 130 10.58 -6.35 3.71
N ALA A 131 10.34 -5.22 3.06
CA ALA A 131 9.51 -4.16 3.61
C ALA A 131 8.08 -4.64 3.88
N LEU A 132 7.49 -5.34 2.91
CA LEU A 132 6.14 -5.88 3.06
C LEU A 132 6.07 -7.01 4.08
N ASP A 133 7.06 -7.91 4.15
CA ASP A 133 7.10 -8.98 5.14
C ASP A 133 7.15 -8.41 6.56
N MET A 134 7.96 -7.38 6.81
CA MET A 134 8.01 -6.70 8.11
C MET A 134 6.66 -6.03 8.47
N ALA A 135 5.99 -5.41 7.50
CA ALA A 135 4.67 -4.83 7.72
C ALA A 135 3.61 -5.90 8.01
N LEU A 136 3.64 -7.02 7.28
CA LEU A 136 2.74 -8.16 7.54
C LEU A 136 3.04 -8.84 8.88
N ASP A 137 4.30 -8.88 9.33
CA ASP A 137 4.64 -9.40 10.65
C ASP A 137 4.00 -8.57 11.78
N SER A 138 3.87 -7.26 11.60
CA SER A 138 3.13 -6.41 12.53
C SER A 138 1.65 -6.81 12.63
N ILE A 139 1.04 -7.19 11.51
CA ILE A 139 -0.33 -7.74 11.51
C ILE A 139 -0.36 -9.11 12.18
N ARG A 140 0.59 -10.00 11.88
CA ARG A 140 0.66 -11.35 12.48
C ARG A 140 0.77 -11.30 14.01
N VAL A 141 1.58 -10.39 14.53
CA VAL A 141 1.68 -10.16 16.01
C VAL A 141 0.36 -9.69 16.60
N ALA A 142 -0.48 -9.03 15.82
CA ALA A 142 -1.80 -8.56 16.25
C ALA A 142 -2.94 -9.56 16.00
N LEU A 143 -2.66 -10.76 15.45
CA LEU A 143 -3.67 -11.81 15.30
C LEU A 143 -4.13 -12.32 16.66
N SER A 144 -5.38 -12.77 16.72
CA SER A 144 -5.91 -13.48 17.88
C SER A 144 -5.15 -14.79 18.10
N ALA A 145 -4.97 -15.21 19.36
CA ALA A 145 -4.40 -16.52 19.66
C ALA A 145 -5.31 -17.62 19.08
N ALA A 146 -4.71 -18.67 18.49
CA ALA A 146 -5.45 -19.86 18.13
C ALA A 146 -5.99 -20.50 19.41
N GLU A 147 -7.31 -20.74 19.49
CA GLU A 147 -7.92 -21.53 20.57
C GLU A 147 -7.53 -23.00 20.47
#